data_23f8d627b9332fdc3e2467c1e411ae58
#
_entry.id   23f8d627b9332fdc3e2467c1e411ae58
#
_cell.length_a   1.000
_cell.length_b   1.000
_cell.length_c   1.000
_cell.angle_alpha   90.00
_cell.angle_beta   90.00
_cell.angle_gamma   90.00
#
_symmetry.space_group_name_H-M   'P 1'
#
loop_
_entity.id
_entity.type
_entity.pdbx_description
1 polymer ?
#
loop_
_entity_poly.entity_id
_entity_poly.type
_entity_poly.pdbx_seq_one_letter_code
_entity_poly.pdbx_strand_id
1 'polypeptide(L)'
;MKHLKLIIGLLLVVVVFSGFWSGKSKREIREENRLERVERIRTNNETLQLLYKYAPEARDMVLRSYGYATFSNVGVGLVFFSAEGGEGMAHNNRTGINTYMNMASGGVGLGLGIKDFRAVFLFENKKVYDTFVNSGWEANAQADAAAKYEESGGAINAAETVAPGIRLYKLTQNGLALQATVQGTKYWKDEELNKN
;
A
#
# COMPACT_ATOMS: atom_id res chain seq x y z
N MET A 1 -52.76 -15.20 -24.61
CA MET A 1 -51.73 -16.23 -24.35
C MET A 1 -50.27 -15.72 -24.57
N LYS A 2 -50.00 -14.79 -25.50
CA LYS A 2 -48.62 -14.23 -25.69
C LYS A 2 -48.15 -13.37 -24.55
N HIS A 3 -49.05 -12.59 -23.89
CA HIS A 3 -48.70 -11.71 -22.76
C HIS A 3 -48.43 -12.47 -21.46
N LEU A 4 -49.04 -13.62 -21.26
CA LEU A 4 -48.82 -14.46 -20.05
C LEU A 4 -47.41 -15.08 -20.06
N LYS A 5 -46.89 -15.47 -21.23
CA LYS A 5 -45.52 -16.00 -21.36
C LYS A 5 -44.47 -14.94 -21.11
N LEU A 6 -44.75 -13.66 -21.47
CA LEU A 6 -43.83 -12.54 -21.22
C LEU A 6 -43.72 -12.21 -19.72
N ILE A 7 -44.82 -12.27 -18.99
CA ILE A 7 -44.88 -12.00 -17.54
C ILE A 7 -44.16 -13.11 -16.76
N ILE A 8 -44.28 -14.38 -17.16
CA ILE A 8 -43.56 -15.49 -16.52
C ILE A 8 -42.06 -15.39 -16.79
N GLY A 9 -41.66 -14.99 -18.01
CA GLY A 9 -40.24 -14.75 -18.33
C GLY A 9 -39.63 -13.61 -17.53
N LEU A 10 -40.36 -12.52 -17.31
CA LEU A 10 -39.92 -11.37 -16.51
C LEU A 10 -39.81 -11.70 -15.02
N LEU A 11 -40.73 -12.50 -14.49
CA LEU A 11 -40.72 -12.96 -13.09
C LEU A 11 -39.57 -13.94 -12.81
N LEU A 12 -39.19 -14.80 -13.79
CA LEU A 12 -38.05 -15.69 -13.65
C LEU A 12 -36.71 -14.94 -13.68
N VAL A 13 -36.60 -13.86 -14.47
CA VAL A 13 -35.40 -13.01 -14.49
C VAL A 13 -35.26 -12.24 -13.19
N VAL A 14 -36.36 -11.76 -12.59
CA VAL A 14 -36.31 -11.05 -11.30
C VAL A 14 -35.94 -11.98 -10.15
N VAL A 15 -36.39 -13.23 -10.16
CA VAL A 15 -36.04 -14.23 -9.12
C VAL A 15 -34.58 -14.66 -9.21
N VAL A 16 -34.00 -14.73 -10.42
CA VAL A 16 -32.58 -15.05 -10.61
C VAL A 16 -31.69 -13.86 -10.17
N PHE A 17 -32.15 -12.60 -10.37
CA PHE A 17 -31.40 -11.41 -9.90
C PHE A 17 -31.52 -11.14 -8.40
N SER A 18 -32.61 -11.54 -7.75
CA SER A 18 -32.78 -11.36 -6.30
C SER A 18 -32.02 -12.40 -5.46
N GLY A 19 -31.63 -13.54 -6.04
CA GLY A 19 -30.81 -14.55 -5.36
C GLY A 19 -29.30 -14.24 -5.34
N PHE A 20 -28.83 -13.24 -6.11
CA PHE A 20 -27.42 -12.94 -6.25
C PHE A 20 -26.90 -11.85 -5.30
N TRP A 21 -27.75 -11.22 -4.52
CA TRP A 21 -27.37 -10.18 -3.56
C TRP A 21 -27.50 -10.66 -2.10
N SER A 22 -27.00 -11.85 -1.82
CA SER A 22 -26.75 -12.27 -0.45
C SER A 22 -25.44 -11.64 -0.01
N GLY A 23 -25.47 -10.56 0.74
CA GLY A 23 -24.28 -9.95 1.33
C GLY A 23 -23.52 -11.01 2.13
N LYS A 24 -22.17 -10.94 2.09
CA LYS A 24 -21.30 -11.85 2.85
C LYS A 24 -21.71 -11.87 4.33
N SER A 25 -21.74 -13.04 4.93
CA SER A 25 -21.98 -13.17 6.36
C SER A 25 -20.84 -12.52 7.17
N LYS A 26 -21.11 -12.12 8.41
CA LYS A 26 -20.07 -11.59 9.32
C LYS A 26 -18.90 -12.56 9.54
N ARG A 27 -19.15 -13.86 9.41
CA ARG A 27 -18.12 -14.89 9.52
C ARG A 27 -17.22 -14.91 8.29
N GLU A 28 -17.78 -14.84 7.10
CA GLU A 28 -17.04 -14.77 5.83
C GLU A 28 -16.17 -13.51 5.75
N ILE A 29 -16.74 -12.35 6.13
CA ILE A 29 -15.97 -11.09 6.17
C ILE A 29 -14.77 -11.19 7.14
N ARG A 30 -14.99 -11.77 8.33
CA ARG A 30 -13.91 -11.94 9.31
C ARG A 30 -12.80 -12.88 8.81
N GLU A 31 -13.18 -13.95 8.14
CA GLU A 31 -12.19 -14.89 7.59
C GLU A 31 -11.41 -14.26 6.42
N GLU A 32 -12.09 -13.53 5.55
CA GLU A 32 -11.47 -12.76 4.47
C GLU A 32 -10.47 -11.73 5.02
N ASN A 33 -10.88 -10.91 6.00
CA ASN A 33 -9.99 -9.94 6.65
C ASN A 33 -8.80 -10.62 7.35
N ARG A 34 -9.00 -11.82 7.92
CA ARG A 34 -7.90 -12.59 8.53
C ARG A 34 -6.88 -13.03 7.47
N LEU A 35 -7.35 -13.58 6.37
CA LEU A 35 -6.49 -14.01 5.25
C LEU A 35 -5.74 -12.83 4.65
N GLU A 36 -6.42 -11.71 4.45
CA GLU A 36 -5.81 -10.48 3.93
C GLU A 36 -4.72 -9.92 4.85
N ARG A 37 -4.95 -9.90 6.17
CA ARG A 37 -3.91 -9.52 7.15
C ARG A 37 -2.67 -10.42 7.05
N VAL A 38 -2.86 -11.74 6.90
CA VAL A 38 -1.74 -12.70 6.72
C VAL A 38 -0.97 -12.40 5.43
N GLU A 39 -1.68 -12.11 4.35
CA GLU A 39 -1.06 -11.80 3.06
C GLU A 39 -0.25 -10.50 3.12
N ARG A 40 -0.79 -9.44 3.74
CA ARG A 40 -0.05 -8.17 3.93
C ARG A 40 1.21 -8.34 4.78
N ILE A 41 1.16 -9.18 5.83
CA ILE A 41 2.34 -9.51 6.62
C ILE A 41 3.37 -10.27 5.77
N ARG A 42 2.94 -11.21 4.93
CA ARG A 42 3.82 -11.95 4.01
C ARG A 42 4.52 -10.98 3.03
N THR A 43 3.74 -10.13 2.37
CA THR A 43 4.23 -9.14 1.41
C THR A 43 5.19 -8.13 2.07
N ASN A 44 4.91 -7.71 3.32
CA ASN A 44 5.83 -6.89 4.11
C ASN A 44 7.18 -7.58 4.30
N ASN A 45 7.17 -8.84 4.72
CA ASN A 45 8.41 -9.59 4.96
C ASN A 45 9.21 -9.79 3.67
N GLU A 46 8.56 -10.13 2.56
CA GLU A 46 9.19 -10.23 1.25
C GLU A 46 9.80 -8.91 0.79
N THR A 47 9.10 -7.79 1.01
CA THR A 47 9.58 -6.45 0.67
C THR A 47 10.83 -6.09 1.48
N LEU A 48 10.85 -6.39 2.79
CA LEU A 48 12.04 -6.16 3.63
C LEU A 48 13.20 -7.07 3.24
N GLN A 49 12.95 -8.34 2.92
CA GLN A 49 14.00 -9.24 2.43
C GLN A 49 14.61 -8.73 1.12
N LEU A 50 13.77 -8.24 0.21
CA LEU A 50 14.22 -7.65 -1.04
C LEU A 50 15.05 -6.38 -0.80
N LEU A 51 14.62 -5.51 0.12
CA LEU A 51 15.37 -4.34 0.54
C LEU A 51 16.74 -4.74 1.06
N TYR A 52 16.82 -5.68 1.99
CA TYR A 52 18.09 -6.11 2.60
C TYR A 52 19.02 -6.84 1.63
N LYS A 53 18.50 -7.41 0.56
CA LYS A 53 19.29 -7.99 -0.53
C LYS A 53 20.01 -6.91 -1.35
N TYR A 54 19.33 -5.79 -1.65
CA TYR A 54 19.87 -4.73 -2.53
C TYR A 54 20.47 -3.54 -1.78
N ALA A 55 20.12 -3.37 -0.50
CA ALA A 55 20.63 -2.36 0.42
C ALA A 55 20.83 -2.97 1.81
N PRO A 56 21.89 -3.77 2.05
CA PRO A 56 22.11 -4.48 3.31
C PRO A 56 22.14 -3.56 4.54
N GLU A 57 22.66 -2.33 4.37
CA GLU A 57 22.71 -1.30 5.41
C GLU A 57 21.33 -0.83 5.87
N ALA A 58 20.30 -0.98 5.04
CA ALA A 58 18.94 -0.63 5.39
C ALA A 58 18.40 -1.44 6.57
N ARG A 59 18.94 -2.64 6.83
CA ARG A 59 18.51 -3.48 7.95
C ARG A 59 18.67 -2.75 9.29
N ASP A 60 19.82 -2.16 9.53
CA ASP A 60 20.07 -1.40 10.75
C ASP A 60 19.20 -0.14 10.83
N MET A 61 18.96 0.51 9.70
CA MET A 61 18.11 1.69 9.63
C MET A 61 16.65 1.35 9.96
N VAL A 62 16.12 0.25 9.41
CA VAL A 62 14.77 -0.25 9.72
C VAL A 62 14.65 -0.54 11.22
N LEU A 63 15.60 -1.25 11.81
CA LEU A 63 15.58 -1.63 13.23
C LEU A 63 15.69 -0.42 14.18
N ARG A 64 16.47 0.60 13.81
CA ARG A 64 16.68 1.81 14.65
C ARG A 64 15.55 2.81 14.49
N SER A 65 14.81 2.80 13.40
CA SER A 65 13.68 3.70 13.18
C SER A 65 12.62 3.56 14.29
N TYR A 66 11.79 4.57 14.49
CA TYR A 66 10.65 4.46 15.40
C TYR A 66 9.64 3.43 14.91
N GLY A 67 9.47 3.34 13.60
CA GLY A 67 8.68 2.37 12.89
C GLY A 67 8.95 2.48 11.40
N TYR A 68 8.38 1.58 10.64
CA TYR A 68 8.48 1.58 9.18
C TYR A 68 7.12 1.25 8.56
N ALA A 69 6.96 1.55 7.27
CA ALA A 69 5.82 1.08 6.50
C ALA A 69 6.27 0.54 5.16
N THR A 70 5.68 -0.57 4.75
CA THR A 70 5.91 -1.17 3.43
C THR A 70 4.65 -1.08 2.60
N PHE A 71 4.80 -0.84 1.30
CA PHE A 71 3.72 -0.85 0.33
C PHE A 71 4.14 -1.61 -0.92
N SER A 72 3.17 -2.25 -1.56
CA SER A 72 3.38 -2.98 -2.81
C SER A 72 2.14 -2.87 -3.69
N ASN A 73 2.35 -2.76 -5.00
CA ASN A 73 1.28 -2.91 -6.00
C ASN A 73 1.22 -4.35 -6.56
N VAL A 74 2.00 -5.26 -6.00
CA VAL A 74 2.05 -6.67 -6.40
C VAL A 74 0.83 -7.41 -5.85
N GLY A 75 0.13 -8.13 -6.73
CA GLY A 75 -1.00 -8.98 -6.30
C GLY A 75 -2.34 -8.25 -6.15
N VAL A 76 -2.36 -6.92 -6.25
CA VAL A 76 -3.61 -6.18 -6.28
C VAL A 76 -4.31 -6.44 -7.60
N GLY A 77 -5.43 -7.14 -7.57
CA GLY A 77 -6.24 -7.39 -8.76
C GLY A 77 -6.65 -6.08 -9.42
N LEU A 78 -6.32 -5.90 -10.66
CA LEU A 78 -6.61 -4.72 -11.51
C LEU A 78 -8.13 -4.53 -11.76
N VAL A 79 -8.96 -4.60 -10.72
CA VAL A 79 -10.42 -4.58 -10.87
C VAL A 79 -11.03 -3.18 -10.75
N PHE A 80 -10.29 -2.17 -10.30
CA PHE A 80 -10.88 -0.84 -10.16
C PHE A 80 -10.07 0.27 -10.85
N PHE A 81 -10.56 0.66 -12.03
CA PHE A 81 -10.44 1.97 -12.69
C PHE A 81 -9.13 2.75 -12.51
N SER A 82 -8.27 2.73 -13.51
CA SER A 82 -7.26 3.78 -13.86
C SER A 82 -6.47 4.48 -12.71
N ALA A 83 -6.60 4.04 -11.47
CA ALA A 83 -5.76 4.41 -10.36
C ALA A 83 -4.87 3.21 -10.00
N GLU A 84 -3.56 3.40 -10.05
CA GLU A 84 -2.62 2.39 -9.58
C GLU A 84 -2.74 2.31 -8.07
N GLY A 85 -3.43 1.28 -7.58
CA GLY A 85 -3.59 1.00 -6.17
C GLY A 85 -2.54 0.03 -5.65
N GLY A 86 -2.40 -0.01 -4.35
CA GLY A 86 -1.54 -0.97 -3.67
C GLY A 86 -1.90 -1.10 -2.20
N GLU A 87 -1.32 -2.10 -1.59
CA GLU A 87 -1.56 -2.48 -0.21
C GLU A 87 -0.28 -2.36 0.59
N GLY A 88 -0.43 -2.17 1.88
CA GLY A 88 0.72 -2.04 2.75
C GLY A 88 0.41 -2.25 4.22
N MET A 89 1.45 -2.08 5.01
CA MET A 89 1.41 -2.22 6.44
C MET A 89 2.46 -1.32 7.09
N ALA A 90 2.08 -0.61 8.14
CA ALA A 90 3.02 0.08 9.01
C ALA A 90 3.28 -0.77 10.27
N HIS A 91 4.54 -0.86 10.67
CA HIS A 91 4.99 -1.56 11.88
C HIS A 91 5.64 -0.58 12.86
N ASN A 92 5.20 -0.62 14.08
CA ASN A 92 5.79 0.18 15.16
C ASN A 92 6.86 -0.65 15.89
N ASN A 93 8.13 -0.31 15.71
CA ASN A 93 9.25 -1.04 16.33
C ASN A 93 9.28 -0.95 17.87
N ARG A 94 8.54 0.00 18.48
CA ARG A 94 8.51 0.17 19.94
C ARG A 94 7.41 -0.65 20.61
N THR A 95 6.29 -0.87 19.90
CA THR A 95 5.13 -1.57 20.45
C THR A 95 4.88 -2.93 19.81
N GLY A 96 5.49 -3.21 18.66
CA GLY A 96 5.23 -4.39 17.87
C GLY A 96 3.88 -4.39 17.13
N ILE A 97 3.15 -3.28 17.17
CA ILE A 97 1.80 -3.18 16.58
C ILE A 97 1.91 -2.95 15.07
N ASN A 98 1.12 -3.73 14.32
CA ASN A 98 0.92 -3.54 12.90
C ASN A 98 -0.35 -2.73 12.64
N THR A 99 -0.28 -1.81 11.68
CA THR A 99 -1.43 -1.08 11.14
C THR A 99 -1.49 -1.32 9.64
N TYR A 100 -2.58 -1.88 9.16
CA TYR A 100 -2.79 -2.16 7.74
C TYR A 100 -3.18 -0.87 7.02
N MET A 101 -2.59 -0.65 5.85
CA MET A 101 -2.73 0.60 5.11
C MET A 101 -2.95 0.31 3.61
N ASN A 102 -3.49 1.29 2.92
CA ASN A 102 -3.68 1.27 1.47
C ASN A 102 -2.87 2.41 0.84
N MET A 103 -2.56 2.28 -0.45
CA MET A 103 -2.03 3.35 -1.26
C MET A 103 -2.81 3.46 -2.58
N ALA A 104 -2.87 4.65 -3.14
CA ALA A 104 -3.32 4.87 -4.51
C ALA A 104 -2.57 6.04 -5.14
N SER A 105 -2.23 5.91 -6.41
CA SER A 105 -1.63 6.98 -7.21
C SER A 105 -2.64 7.52 -8.20
N GLY A 106 -2.83 8.83 -8.20
CA GLY A 106 -3.73 9.53 -9.12
C GLY A 106 -2.97 10.09 -10.31
N GLY A 107 -2.56 9.24 -11.29
CA GLY A 107 -1.96 9.73 -12.51
C GLY A 107 -0.44 9.68 -12.56
N VAL A 108 0.44 10.33 -12.94
CA VAL A 108 1.82 10.33 -13.42
C VAL A 108 2.88 9.85 -12.43
N GLY A 109 2.53 9.41 -11.22
CA GLY A 109 3.48 9.32 -10.12
C GLY A 109 4.22 7.99 -9.93
N LEU A 110 3.52 6.89 -9.96
CA LEU A 110 4.16 5.58 -10.04
C LEU A 110 4.33 5.32 -11.52
N GLY A 111 5.53 5.47 -12.06
CA GLY A 111 5.80 5.38 -13.49
C GLY A 111 4.90 4.38 -14.20
N LEU A 112 4.01 4.87 -15.04
CA LEU A 112 3.05 4.06 -15.80
C LEU A 112 3.75 2.82 -16.34
N GLY A 113 3.41 1.65 -15.79
CA GLY A 113 3.97 0.38 -16.22
C GLY A 113 5.08 -0.21 -15.34
N ILE A 114 5.45 0.38 -14.20
CA ILE A 114 6.32 -0.31 -13.22
C ILE A 114 5.47 -1.38 -12.53
N LYS A 115 5.56 -2.59 -13.04
CA LYS A 115 5.07 -3.79 -12.36
C LYS A 115 5.99 -4.07 -11.16
N ASP A 116 5.42 -4.56 -10.08
CA ASP A 116 6.16 -4.95 -8.87
C ASP A 116 6.86 -3.79 -8.14
N PHE A 117 6.27 -2.59 -8.17
CA PHE A 117 6.75 -1.47 -7.36
C PHE A 117 6.53 -1.75 -5.88
N ARG A 118 7.58 -1.48 -5.09
CA ARG A 118 7.55 -1.58 -3.64
C ARG A 118 8.19 -0.34 -3.02
N ALA A 119 7.59 0.14 -1.94
CA ALA A 119 8.08 1.28 -1.16
C ALA A 119 8.31 0.86 0.30
N VAL A 120 9.42 1.33 0.89
CA VAL A 120 9.69 1.15 2.33
C VAL A 120 9.97 2.52 2.94
N PHE A 121 9.05 3.00 3.77
CA PHE A 121 9.18 4.22 4.54
C PHE A 121 9.80 3.94 5.89
N LEU A 122 10.73 4.78 6.32
CA LEU A 122 11.31 4.76 7.66
C LEU A 122 10.94 6.04 8.38
N PHE A 123 10.49 5.92 9.63
CA PHE A 123 10.06 7.04 10.45
C PHE A 123 11.03 7.25 11.62
N GLU A 124 11.58 8.44 11.72
CA GLU A 124 12.59 8.77 12.72
C GLU A 124 12.03 8.79 14.15
N ASN A 125 10.80 9.27 14.31
CA ASN A 125 10.20 9.48 15.62
C ASN A 125 8.68 9.21 15.65
N LYS A 126 8.16 9.18 16.88
CA LYS A 126 6.74 8.91 17.17
C LYS A 126 5.78 9.84 16.42
N LYS A 127 6.07 11.13 16.45
CA LYS A 127 5.18 12.16 15.89
C LYS A 127 4.98 11.94 14.39
N VAL A 128 6.07 11.71 13.67
CA VAL A 128 6.04 11.50 12.22
C VAL A 128 5.33 10.19 11.87
N TYR A 129 5.64 9.10 12.61
CA TYR A 129 4.97 7.81 12.44
C TYR A 129 3.46 7.91 12.68
N ASP A 130 3.05 8.48 13.80
CA ASP A 130 1.63 8.59 14.16
C ASP A 130 0.86 9.47 13.17
N THR A 131 1.48 10.56 12.70
CA THR A 131 0.87 11.42 11.66
C THR A 131 0.66 10.65 10.38
N PHE A 132 1.68 9.92 9.91
CA PHE A 132 1.59 9.10 8.70
C PHE A 132 0.47 8.05 8.79
N VAL A 133 0.42 7.33 9.91
CA VAL A 133 -0.52 6.22 10.10
C VAL A 133 -1.96 6.71 10.33
N ASN A 134 -2.15 7.76 11.13
CA ASN A 134 -3.50 8.17 11.57
C ASN A 134 -4.13 9.24 10.67
N SER A 135 -3.33 10.15 10.12
CA SER A 135 -3.82 11.21 9.23
C SER A 135 -3.68 10.85 7.75
N GLY A 136 -2.90 9.78 7.46
CA GLY A 136 -2.46 9.49 6.11
C GLY A 136 -1.33 10.43 5.66
N TRP A 137 -0.80 10.15 4.49
CA TRP A 137 0.26 10.95 3.88
C TRP A 137 0.07 11.01 2.37
N GLU A 138 0.41 12.16 1.77
CA GLU A 138 0.39 12.36 0.33
C GLU A 138 1.76 12.86 -0.12
N ALA A 139 2.36 12.15 -1.07
CA ALA A 139 3.57 12.59 -1.71
C ALA A 139 3.25 13.74 -2.68
N ASN A 140 3.76 14.93 -2.39
CA ASN A 140 3.60 16.11 -3.22
C ASN A 140 4.94 16.50 -3.89
N ALA A 141 4.90 17.48 -4.79
CA ALA A 141 6.08 17.95 -5.51
C ALA A 141 7.23 18.45 -4.60
N GLN A 142 6.93 18.81 -3.35
CA GLN A 142 7.93 19.24 -2.37
C GLN A 142 8.74 18.07 -1.80
N ALA A 143 8.16 16.85 -1.76
CA ALA A 143 8.87 15.64 -1.35
C ALA A 143 10.00 15.31 -2.34
N ASP A 144 9.72 15.39 -3.65
CA ASP A 144 10.74 15.15 -4.68
C ASP A 144 11.82 16.25 -4.72
N ALA A 145 11.47 17.50 -4.36
CA ALA A 145 12.45 18.59 -4.28
C ALA A 145 13.39 18.43 -3.08
N ALA A 146 12.90 17.94 -1.93
CA ALA A 146 13.74 17.67 -0.75
C ALA A 146 14.73 16.53 -1.02
N ALA A 147 14.30 15.48 -1.73
CA ALA A 147 15.15 14.37 -2.14
C ALA A 147 16.33 14.82 -3.03
N LYS A 148 16.06 15.69 -4.01
CA LYS A 148 17.10 16.21 -4.92
C LYS A 148 18.15 17.08 -4.23
N TYR A 149 17.82 17.73 -3.12
CA TYR A 149 18.76 18.59 -2.39
C TYR A 149 19.79 17.77 -1.59
N GLU A 150 19.43 16.57 -1.11
CA GLU A 150 20.36 15.68 -0.40
C GLU A 150 21.26 14.87 -1.33
N GLU A 151 20.85 14.56 -2.56
CA GLU A 151 21.68 13.90 -3.57
C GLU A 151 22.93 14.71 -3.98
N SER A 152 22.92 16.02 -3.75
CA SER A 152 24.08 16.89 -4.01
C SER A 152 25.23 16.69 -3.01
N GLY A 153 25.10 15.86 -2.01
CA GLY A 153 26.04 15.62 -0.91
C GLY A 153 26.88 14.32 -0.99
N GLY A 154 26.93 13.63 -2.12
CA GLY A 154 28.04 12.71 -2.40
C GLY A 154 28.03 11.34 -1.70
N ALA A 155 26.92 10.84 -1.21
CA ALA A 155 26.76 9.42 -0.88
C ALA A 155 25.60 8.85 -1.69
N ILE A 156 25.81 7.72 -2.36
CA ILE A 156 24.73 6.96 -2.99
C ILE A 156 23.89 6.35 -1.84
N ASN A 157 23.07 7.19 -1.20
CA ASN A 157 22.12 6.72 -0.23
C ASN A 157 20.94 6.14 -1.00
N ALA A 158 20.76 4.83 -0.92
CA ALA A 158 19.62 4.14 -1.50
C ALA A 158 18.25 4.61 -0.91
N ALA A 159 18.30 5.36 0.21
CA ALA A 159 17.16 5.99 0.85
C ALA A 159 17.09 7.47 0.51
N GLU A 160 15.95 7.89 0.01
CA GLU A 160 15.59 9.30 -0.23
C GLU A 160 14.91 9.92 1.02
N THR A 161 15.25 11.15 1.39
CA THR A 161 14.46 11.90 2.38
C THR A 161 13.28 12.57 1.68
N VAL A 162 12.07 12.07 1.88
CA VAL A 162 10.86 12.57 1.21
C VAL A 162 10.08 13.61 2.03
N ALA A 163 10.37 13.69 3.32
CA ALA A 163 9.88 14.72 4.23
C ALA A 163 10.74 14.73 5.50
N PRO A 164 10.72 15.79 6.33
CA PRO A 164 11.42 15.80 7.60
C PRO A 164 11.07 14.59 8.48
N GLY A 165 12.08 13.74 8.77
CA GLY A 165 11.94 12.53 9.56
C GLY A 165 11.32 11.33 8.82
N ILE A 166 11.17 11.40 7.48
CA ILE A 166 10.69 10.30 6.65
C ILE A 166 11.73 10.01 5.56
N ARG A 167 12.26 8.79 5.56
CA ARG A 167 13.09 8.25 4.49
C ARG A 167 12.32 7.21 3.70
N LEU A 168 12.64 7.08 2.41
CA LEU A 168 11.97 6.19 1.48
C LEU A 168 12.99 5.40 0.67
N TYR A 169 12.82 4.07 0.67
CA TYR A 169 13.41 3.19 -0.33
C TYR A 169 12.36 2.82 -1.36
N LYS A 170 12.73 2.85 -2.62
CA LYS A 170 11.90 2.44 -3.75
C LYS A 170 12.54 1.23 -4.41
N LEU A 171 11.77 0.18 -4.66
CA LEU A 171 12.24 -1.10 -5.18
C LEU A 171 11.34 -1.64 -6.27
N THR A 172 11.94 -2.49 -7.09
CA THR A 172 11.26 -3.44 -7.97
C THR A 172 11.88 -4.81 -7.71
N GLN A 173 11.37 -5.88 -8.30
CA GLN A 173 12.00 -7.21 -8.22
C GLN A 173 13.44 -7.22 -8.71
N ASN A 174 13.82 -6.28 -9.57
CA ASN A 174 15.14 -6.19 -10.19
C ASN A 174 16.13 -5.33 -9.39
N GLY A 175 15.70 -4.71 -8.28
CA GLY A 175 16.57 -3.89 -7.44
C GLY A 175 15.95 -2.56 -7.02
N LEU A 176 16.83 -1.64 -6.60
CA LEU A 176 16.44 -0.29 -6.23
C LEU A 176 15.94 0.51 -7.44
N ALA A 177 14.80 1.17 -7.28
CA ALA A 177 14.14 1.96 -8.31
C ALA A 177 14.34 3.46 -8.04
N LEU A 178 15.61 3.92 -8.07
CA LEU A 178 16.00 5.29 -7.68
C LEU A 178 15.30 6.38 -8.49
N GLN A 179 14.94 6.10 -9.74
CA GLN A 179 14.25 7.06 -10.61
C GLN A 179 12.71 6.99 -10.51
N ALA A 180 12.16 6.02 -9.77
CA ALA A 180 10.72 5.96 -9.56
C ALA A 180 10.28 7.13 -8.68
N THR A 181 9.19 7.79 -9.04
CA THR A 181 8.59 8.83 -8.20
C THR A 181 7.39 8.30 -7.44
N VAL A 182 7.16 8.82 -6.26
CA VAL A 182 5.92 8.59 -5.48
C VAL A 182 4.97 9.79 -5.55
N GLN A 183 5.29 10.81 -6.34
CA GLN A 183 4.49 12.02 -6.47
C GLN A 183 3.04 11.69 -6.85
N GLY A 184 2.09 12.34 -6.19
CA GLY A 184 0.67 12.11 -6.42
C GLY A 184 0.14 10.81 -5.82
N THR A 185 0.94 10.12 -4.98
CA THR A 185 0.50 8.91 -4.27
C THR A 185 0.00 9.28 -2.89
N LYS A 186 -1.18 8.75 -2.54
CA LYS A 186 -1.78 8.84 -1.21
C LYS A 186 -1.65 7.51 -0.48
N TYR A 187 -1.41 7.60 0.83
CA TYR A 187 -1.30 6.49 1.75
C TYR A 187 -2.27 6.72 2.91
N TRP A 188 -3.08 5.72 3.27
CA TRP A 188 -4.06 5.86 4.35
C TRP A 188 -4.33 4.54 5.05
N LYS A 189 -4.85 4.62 6.26
CA LYS A 189 -5.22 3.47 7.08
C LYS A 189 -6.39 2.71 6.46
N ASP A 190 -6.30 1.39 6.46
CA ASP A 190 -7.40 0.51 6.08
C ASP A 190 -8.37 0.38 7.26
N GLU A 191 -9.56 0.96 7.14
CA GLU A 191 -10.52 0.97 8.24
C GLU A 191 -11.08 -0.43 8.54
N GLU A 192 -11.22 -1.30 7.54
CA GLU A 192 -11.78 -2.64 7.75
C GLU A 192 -10.78 -3.58 8.41
N LEU A 193 -9.54 -3.60 7.94
CA LEU A 193 -8.51 -4.48 8.47
C LEU A 193 -8.00 -4.08 9.85
N ASN A 194 -8.21 -2.84 10.28
CA ASN A 194 -7.81 -2.37 11.61
C ASN A 194 -8.96 -2.37 12.62
N LYS A 195 -10.17 -2.82 12.24
CA LYS A 195 -11.25 -3.11 13.21
C LYS A 195 -10.91 -4.38 14.01
N ASN A 196 -11.11 -4.30 15.33
CA ASN A 196 -10.99 -5.44 16.25
C ASN A 196 -12.15 -6.44 16.11
#